data_aab0c543b67cc5e4bc4a79f128dc4500
#
_entry.id   aab0c543b67cc5e4bc4a79f128dc4500
#
_cell.length_a   1.000
_cell.length_b   1.000
_cell.length_c   1.000
_cell.angle_alpha   90.00
_cell.angle_beta   90.00
_cell.angle_gamma   90.00
#
_symmetry.space_group_name_H-M   'P 1'
#
loop_
_entity.id
_entity.type
_entity.pdbx_description
1 polymer ?
#
loop_
_entity_poly.entity_id
_entity_poly.type
_entity_poly.pdbx_seq_one_letter_code
_entity_poly.pdbx_strand_id
1 'polypeptide(L)'
;MSAGVARAAARRCPRAAARLLTNIATTTIDLGEDGEETWVITGDIPAMWLRDSCLQLSPLLRLAPRHPELAGVAAGLLRRHWRMILVDPHANAFNRRPSGNRWDDDRPRQGPWVWERKWELDSLTFPLDLALRLDGLGCREWLNADFYDAFDVILTITETEQRHEAASPYRFTRPGAPTSDTLTRAGRGPRARECGLVFQAFRPSDDACQLGFNIPGNAFLASTLRPLAPILDSDRRARTERLAAGIEDGIRCFGTIEDPEPHLLYEVDGLGGQLFMDDANLPSLLGLPYLGVLAVDDPVYLATRRRVLSPENPYFVDGTRLRGIGSPHTLPGRVWP
;
A
#
# COMPACT_ATOMS: atom_id res chain seq x y z
N MET A 1 2.33 24.38 8.37
CA MET A 1 2.07 24.65 6.93
C MET A 1 1.46 26.03 6.74
N SER A 2 1.83 26.76 5.68
CA SER A 2 1.41 28.14 5.52
C SER A 2 -0.07 28.27 5.11
N ALA A 3 -0.75 29.34 5.57
CA ALA A 3 -2.11 29.69 5.14
C ALA A 3 -2.24 29.87 3.60
N GLY A 4 -1.13 29.99 2.89
CA GLY A 4 -1.05 30.06 1.44
C GLY A 4 -1.41 28.75 0.73
N VAL A 5 -0.98 27.59 1.24
CA VAL A 5 -1.29 26.26 0.69
C VAL A 5 -2.79 25.98 0.73
N ALA A 6 -3.44 26.27 1.85
CA ALA A 6 -4.88 26.11 2.01
C ALA A 6 -5.68 27.00 1.04
N ARG A 7 -5.23 28.25 0.79
CA ARG A 7 -5.87 29.17 -0.16
C ARG A 7 -5.66 28.76 -1.63
N ALA A 8 -4.49 28.20 -1.99
CA ALA A 8 -4.22 27.71 -3.34
C ALA A 8 -5.09 26.49 -3.68
N ALA A 9 -5.27 25.56 -2.73
CA ALA A 9 -6.18 24.42 -2.86
C ALA A 9 -7.64 24.87 -3.06
N ALA A 10 -8.10 25.88 -2.30
CA ALA A 10 -9.48 26.39 -2.36
C ALA A 10 -9.85 27.04 -3.70
N ARG A 11 -8.89 27.53 -4.49
CA ARG A 11 -9.16 28.21 -5.77
C ARG A 11 -9.40 27.27 -6.95
N ARG A 12 -9.03 25.99 -6.87
CA ARG A 12 -9.06 25.03 -8.00
C ARG A 12 -9.89 23.78 -7.75
N CYS A 13 -10.29 23.54 -6.52
CA CYS A 13 -11.05 22.36 -6.13
C CYS A 13 -12.47 22.73 -5.69
N PRO A 14 -13.46 21.85 -5.87
CA PRO A 14 -14.75 21.99 -5.21
C PRO A 14 -14.57 22.25 -3.71
N ARG A 15 -15.48 23.00 -3.09
CA ARG A 15 -15.38 23.39 -1.67
C ARG A 15 -15.09 22.21 -0.73
N ALA A 16 -15.63 21.02 -1.04
CA ALA A 16 -15.38 19.80 -0.27
C ALA A 16 -13.89 19.35 -0.34
N ALA A 17 -13.29 19.32 -1.54
CA ALA A 17 -11.89 18.94 -1.71
C ALA A 17 -10.95 19.95 -1.03
N ALA A 18 -11.23 21.24 -1.12
CA ALA A 18 -10.46 22.26 -0.41
C ALA A 18 -10.52 22.07 1.11
N ARG A 19 -11.69 21.73 1.65
CA ARG A 19 -11.88 21.45 3.07
C ARG A 19 -11.10 20.20 3.51
N LEU A 20 -11.14 19.12 2.72
CA LEU A 20 -10.39 17.89 3.01
C LEU A 20 -8.88 18.14 3.02
N LEU A 21 -8.34 18.81 1.99
CA LEU A 21 -6.92 19.15 1.92
C LEU A 21 -6.48 20.04 3.08
N THR A 22 -7.32 21.01 3.48
CA THR A 22 -7.06 21.87 4.65
C THR A 22 -7.04 21.03 5.92
N ASN A 23 -7.99 20.10 6.08
CA ASN A 23 -8.04 19.22 7.24
C ASN A 23 -6.76 18.38 7.36
N ILE A 24 -6.36 17.69 6.29
CA ILE A 24 -5.11 16.92 6.26
C ILE A 24 -3.94 17.81 6.72
N ALA A 25 -3.83 18.98 6.10
CA ALA A 25 -2.72 19.89 6.35
C ALA A 25 -2.65 20.46 7.77
N THR A 26 -3.78 20.56 8.47
CA THR A 26 -3.86 21.24 9.76
C THR A 26 -4.08 20.32 10.95
N THR A 27 -4.55 19.10 10.72
CA THR A 27 -4.94 18.17 11.81
C THR A 27 -4.18 16.85 11.82
N THR A 28 -3.65 16.41 10.67
CA THR A 28 -3.02 15.08 10.59
C THR A 28 -1.51 15.13 10.44
N ILE A 29 -0.95 16.23 9.92
CA ILE A 29 0.49 16.39 9.71
C ILE A 29 1.09 17.13 10.90
N ASP A 30 2.10 16.51 11.51
CA ASP A 30 2.91 17.09 12.56
C ASP A 30 4.38 17.07 12.13
N LEU A 31 4.99 18.23 12.07
CA LEU A 31 6.41 18.38 11.82
C LEU A 31 7.16 18.16 13.14
N GLY A 32 8.19 17.33 13.15
CA GLY A 32 9.04 17.12 14.30
C GLY A 32 9.61 18.45 14.85
N GLU A 33 10.04 18.46 16.10
CA GLU A 33 10.57 19.67 16.77
C GLU A 33 11.79 20.25 16.03
N ASP A 34 12.58 19.41 15.40
CA ASP A 34 13.73 19.75 14.56
C ASP A 34 13.36 20.07 13.10
N GLY A 35 12.13 19.76 12.69
CA GLY A 35 11.65 19.92 11.30
C GLY A 35 12.21 18.87 10.33
N GLU A 36 13.00 17.92 10.78
CA GLU A 36 13.64 16.92 9.92
C GLU A 36 12.72 15.77 9.56
N GLU A 37 11.86 15.34 10.48
CA GLU A 37 10.89 14.27 10.28
C GLU A 37 9.46 14.80 10.24
N THR A 38 8.62 14.11 9.47
CA THR A 38 7.17 14.36 9.43
C THR A 38 6.44 13.14 9.97
N TRP A 39 5.52 13.40 10.88
CA TRP A 39 4.54 12.43 11.36
C TRP A 39 3.19 12.72 10.72
N VAL A 40 2.51 11.67 10.22
CA VAL A 40 1.15 11.79 9.69
C VAL A 40 0.28 10.77 10.40
N ILE A 41 -0.63 11.26 11.24
CA ILE A 41 -1.58 10.41 11.95
C ILE A 41 -2.65 9.90 10.99
N THR A 42 -3.04 8.64 11.10
CA THR A 42 -4.04 8.03 10.21
C THR A 42 -5.45 8.64 10.37
N GLY A 43 -5.77 9.19 11.52
CA GLY A 43 -7.05 9.88 11.75
C GLY A 43 -7.54 9.68 13.20
N ASP A 44 -8.46 8.75 13.39
CA ASP A 44 -9.06 8.42 14.69
C ASP A 44 -8.17 7.50 15.54
N ILE A 45 -7.21 6.79 14.94
CA ILE A 45 -6.24 5.97 15.65
C ILE A 45 -4.94 6.76 15.82
N PRO A 46 -4.36 6.86 17.04
CA PRO A 46 -3.15 7.66 17.29
C PRO A 46 -1.85 6.94 16.83
N ALA A 47 -1.86 6.45 15.62
CA ALA A 47 -0.77 5.73 14.97
C ALA A 47 -0.61 6.20 13.52
N MET A 48 0.50 5.84 12.89
CA MET A 48 0.82 6.14 11.51
C MET A 48 0.90 4.84 10.71
N TRP A 49 -0.03 4.64 9.78
CA TRP A 49 0.06 3.62 8.75
C TRP A 49 0.97 4.11 7.63
N LEU A 50 1.83 3.23 7.12
CA LEU A 50 2.78 3.57 6.06
C LEU A 50 2.04 3.92 4.75
N ARG A 51 1.02 3.14 4.36
CA ARG A 51 0.16 3.42 3.20
C ARG A 51 -0.59 4.74 3.35
N ASP A 52 -1.33 4.87 4.45
CA ASP A 52 -2.27 5.99 4.65
C ASP A 52 -1.55 7.33 4.70
N SER A 53 -0.41 7.39 5.37
CA SER A 53 0.39 8.61 5.46
C SER A 53 0.89 9.08 4.09
N CYS A 54 1.28 8.15 3.20
CA CYS A 54 1.64 8.47 1.82
C CYS A 54 0.42 8.97 1.02
N LEU A 55 -0.72 8.28 1.13
CA LEU A 55 -1.94 8.65 0.42
C LEU A 55 -2.51 10.00 0.89
N GLN A 56 -2.41 10.31 2.18
CA GLN A 56 -2.83 11.62 2.70
C GLN A 56 -1.97 12.77 2.18
N LEU A 57 -0.66 12.56 1.97
CA LEU A 57 0.23 13.58 1.40
C LEU A 57 0.14 13.69 -0.13
N SER A 58 -0.17 12.62 -0.83
CA SER A 58 -0.15 12.57 -2.30
C SER A 58 -0.98 13.69 -2.98
N PRO A 59 -2.20 14.05 -2.53
CA PRO A 59 -2.94 15.17 -3.11
C PRO A 59 -2.27 16.54 -2.89
N LEU A 60 -1.58 16.71 -1.76
CA LEU A 60 -0.87 17.95 -1.44
C LEU A 60 0.37 18.13 -2.32
N LEU A 61 1.05 17.06 -2.71
CA LEU A 61 2.22 17.11 -3.60
C LEU A 61 1.90 17.69 -4.97
N ARG A 62 0.64 17.63 -5.44
CA ARG A 62 0.21 18.33 -6.67
C ARG A 62 0.35 19.86 -6.58
N LEU A 63 0.46 20.40 -5.38
CA LEU A 63 0.68 21.80 -5.12
C LEU A 63 2.18 22.16 -4.98
N ALA A 64 3.07 21.17 -4.84
CA ALA A 64 4.49 21.35 -4.62
C ALA A 64 5.21 22.24 -5.67
N PRO A 65 4.87 22.22 -6.98
CA PRO A 65 5.47 23.16 -7.94
C PRO A 65 5.27 24.65 -7.60
N ARG A 66 4.30 24.98 -6.76
CA ARG A 66 4.01 26.35 -6.29
C ARG A 66 4.28 26.53 -4.79
N HIS A 67 4.46 25.43 -4.08
CA HIS A 67 4.64 25.34 -2.65
C HIS A 67 5.75 24.31 -2.35
N PRO A 68 7.05 24.67 -2.63
CA PRO A 68 8.19 23.73 -2.50
C PRO A 68 8.32 23.12 -1.10
N GLU A 69 7.84 23.83 -0.07
CA GLU A 69 7.82 23.34 1.31
C GLU A 69 7.08 22.00 1.49
N LEU A 70 6.13 21.67 0.58
CA LEU A 70 5.41 20.40 0.62
C LEU A 70 6.31 19.22 0.24
N ALA A 71 7.29 19.42 -0.64
CA ALA A 71 8.27 18.39 -0.95
C ALA A 71 9.14 18.09 0.28
N GLY A 72 9.54 19.11 1.05
CA GLY A 72 10.27 18.94 2.32
C GLY A 72 9.46 18.15 3.37
N VAL A 73 8.14 18.42 3.47
CA VAL A 73 7.23 17.65 4.35
C VAL A 73 7.21 16.17 3.95
N ALA A 74 7.10 15.87 2.66
CA ALA A 74 7.09 14.48 2.19
C ALA A 74 8.46 13.79 2.32
N ALA A 75 9.57 14.53 2.11
CA ALA A 75 10.91 14.00 2.39
C ALA A 75 11.11 13.68 3.87
N GLY A 76 10.57 14.51 4.77
CA GLY A 76 10.54 14.25 6.21
C GLY A 76 9.72 13.00 6.58
N LEU A 77 8.59 12.76 5.89
CA LEU A 77 7.83 11.52 6.06
C LEU A 77 8.62 10.30 5.60
N LEU A 78 9.31 10.36 4.46
CA LEU A 78 10.13 9.26 3.97
C LEU A 78 11.30 8.93 4.92
N ARG A 79 11.99 9.94 5.48
CA ARG A 79 13.02 9.70 6.50
C ARG A 79 12.47 8.88 7.66
N ARG A 80 11.26 9.19 8.09
CA ARG A 80 10.58 8.43 9.14
C ARG A 80 10.20 7.04 8.69
N HIS A 81 9.68 6.86 7.48
CA HIS A 81 9.31 5.55 6.93
C HIS A 81 10.52 4.62 6.85
N TRP A 82 11.67 5.10 6.36
CA TRP A 82 12.89 4.28 6.29
C TRP A 82 13.26 3.73 7.66
N ARG A 83 13.27 4.58 8.69
CA ARG A 83 13.53 4.16 10.06
C ARG A 83 12.50 3.15 10.58
N MET A 84 11.24 3.33 10.28
CA MET A 84 10.18 2.41 10.72
C MET A 84 10.28 1.06 10.03
N ILE A 85 10.58 1.02 8.73
CA ILE A 85 10.84 -0.22 7.98
C ILE A 85 12.04 -0.98 8.57
N LEU A 86 13.09 -0.28 8.99
CA LEU A 86 14.24 -0.89 9.66
C LEU A 86 13.90 -1.44 11.06
N VAL A 87 12.89 -0.91 11.73
CA VAL A 87 12.41 -1.43 13.03
C VAL A 87 11.65 -2.75 12.85
N ASP A 88 10.67 -2.80 11.95
CA ASP A 88 9.93 -4.03 11.61
C ASP A 88 9.30 -3.91 10.20
N PRO A 89 9.89 -4.56 9.19
CA PRO A 89 9.41 -4.46 7.82
C PRO A 89 8.08 -5.20 7.56
N HIS A 90 7.59 -6.00 8.48
CA HIS A 90 6.27 -6.62 8.38
C HIS A 90 5.16 -5.80 9.06
N ALA A 91 5.50 -4.70 9.74
CA ALA A 91 4.51 -3.85 10.38
C ALA A 91 3.90 -2.86 9.39
N ASN A 92 2.59 -2.67 9.48
CA ASN A 92 1.85 -1.68 8.70
C ASN A 92 1.67 -0.36 9.45
N ALA A 93 1.66 -0.38 10.80
CA ALA A 93 1.41 0.80 11.61
C ALA A 93 2.40 0.97 12.76
N PHE A 94 2.75 2.23 13.05
CA PHE A 94 3.76 2.58 14.03
C PHE A 94 3.30 3.66 15.01
N ASN A 95 3.92 3.64 16.18
CA ASN A 95 3.79 4.68 17.20
C ASN A 95 4.67 5.89 16.87
N ARG A 96 4.25 7.07 17.31
CA ARG A 96 5.06 8.30 17.19
C ARG A 96 6.39 8.21 17.97
N ARG A 97 6.36 7.49 19.11
CA ARG A 97 7.49 7.24 20.04
C ARG A 97 7.43 5.76 20.45
N PRO A 98 8.48 5.20 21.06
CA PRO A 98 8.46 3.82 21.56
C PRO A 98 7.54 3.68 22.79
N SER A 99 6.26 3.99 22.63
CA SER A 99 5.27 4.01 23.73
C SER A 99 4.75 2.64 24.13
N GLY A 100 4.87 1.66 23.23
CA GLY A 100 4.30 0.32 23.40
C GLY A 100 2.78 0.25 23.21
N ASN A 101 2.15 1.33 22.74
CA ASN A 101 0.73 1.32 22.38
C ASN A 101 0.50 0.38 21.19
N ARG A 102 -0.55 -0.45 21.25
CA ARG A 102 -0.88 -1.48 20.25
C ARG A 102 -2.24 -2.10 20.55
N TRP A 103 -2.66 -3.01 19.68
CA TRP A 103 -3.73 -3.96 19.99
C TRP A 103 -3.18 -5.06 20.92
N ASP A 104 -3.73 -5.21 22.12
CA ASP A 104 -3.15 -6.05 23.18
C ASP A 104 -3.15 -7.54 22.88
N ASP A 105 -4.06 -7.99 22.03
CA ASP A 105 -4.25 -9.41 21.72
C ASP A 105 -3.36 -9.93 20.57
N ASP A 106 -2.64 -9.06 19.88
CA ASP A 106 -1.79 -9.44 18.76
C ASP A 106 -0.62 -10.33 19.18
N ARG A 107 -0.36 -11.38 18.39
CA ARG A 107 0.75 -12.33 18.57
C ARG A 107 1.50 -12.56 17.24
N PRO A 108 2.84 -12.65 17.27
CA PRO A 108 3.73 -12.42 18.41
C PRO A 108 3.62 -10.97 18.91
N ARG A 109 4.00 -10.75 20.17
CA ARG A 109 3.99 -9.42 20.76
C ARG A 109 5.02 -8.52 20.10
N GLN A 110 4.58 -7.35 19.63
CA GLN A 110 5.40 -6.37 18.92
C GLN A 110 6.32 -5.57 19.86
N GLY A 111 7.36 -4.97 19.26
CA GLY A 111 8.20 -3.97 19.92
C GLY A 111 7.45 -2.65 20.20
N PRO A 112 8.06 -1.75 21.02
CA PRO A 112 7.37 -0.54 21.49
C PRO A 112 7.10 0.52 20.39
N TRP A 113 7.76 0.43 19.27
CA TRP A 113 7.53 1.29 18.10
C TRP A 113 6.34 0.86 17.25
N VAL A 114 5.98 -0.44 17.28
CA VAL A 114 4.98 -1.02 16.40
C VAL A 114 3.60 -0.93 17.07
N TRP A 115 2.64 -0.31 16.35
CA TRP A 115 1.23 -0.30 16.73
C TRP A 115 0.54 -1.58 16.28
N GLU A 116 0.72 -1.95 14.98
CA GLU A 116 0.14 -3.15 14.38
C GLU A 116 1.13 -3.81 13.42
N ARG A 117 1.11 -5.13 13.38
CA ARG A 117 2.05 -5.94 12.58
C ARG A 117 1.33 -6.81 11.56
N LYS A 118 0.35 -6.25 10.87
CA LYS A 118 -0.26 -6.88 9.71
C LYS A 118 0.66 -6.73 8.49
N TRP A 119 1.05 -7.86 7.89
CA TRP A 119 1.91 -7.87 6.72
C TRP A 119 1.12 -7.54 5.47
N GLU A 120 1.30 -6.36 4.96
CA GLU A 120 0.72 -5.79 3.76
C GLU A 120 1.84 -5.32 2.84
N LEU A 121 1.87 -5.81 1.60
CA LEU A 121 2.92 -5.48 0.64
C LEU A 121 2.93 -3.99 0.26
N ASP A 122 1.78 -3.39 0.22
CA ASP A 122 1.60 -1.97 -0.10
C ASP A 122 2.16 -1.05 0.98
N SER A 123 2.24 -1.49 2.23
CA SER A 123 2.91 -0.75 3.30
C SER A 123 4.39 -0.47 3.01
N LEU A 124 5.07 -1.32 2.24
CA LEU A 124 6.43 -1.08 1.74
C LEU A 124 6.45 -0.37 0.38
N THR A 125 5.43 -0.57 -0.44
CA THR A 125 5.39 -0.03 -1.80
C THR A 125 5.05 1.46 -1.84
N PHE A 126 4.11 1.93 -1.02
CA PHE A 126 3.73 3.35 -0.99
C PHE A 126 4.86 4.30 -0.61
N PRO A 127 5.76 4.02 0.36
CA PRO A 127 6.95 4.82 0.57
C PRO A 127 7.86 4.91 -0.65
N LEU A 128 8.03 3.83 -1.41
CA LEU A 128 8.83 3.83 -2.64
C LEU A 128 8.16 4.64 -3.76
N ASP A 129 6.85 4.55 -3.93
CA ASP A 129 6.08 5.38 -4.87
C ASP A 129 6.16 6.88 -4.50
N LEU A 130 6.04 7.19 -3.20
CA LEU A 130 6.20 8.57 -2.72
C LEU A 130 7.60 9.12 -3.03
N ALA A 131 8.65 8.30 -2.88
CA ALA A 131 10.02 8.66 -3.22
C ALA A 131 10.18 8.99 -4.71
N LEU A 132 9.59 8.18 -5.59
CA LEU A 132 9.56 8.45 -7.05
C LEU A 132 8.79 9.73 -7.40
N ARG A 133 7.69 10.01 -6.71
CA ARG A 133 6.94 11.27 -6.90
C ARG A 133 7.77 12.49 -6.50
N LEU A 134 8.58 12.37 -5.44
CA LEU A 134 9.52 13.43 -5.05
C LEU A 134 10.67 13.57 -6.04
N ASP A 135 11.20 12.46 -6.56
CA ASP A 135 12.21 12.48 -7.63
C ASP A 135 11.71 13.25 -8.86
N GLY A 136 10.46 12.99 -9.27
CA GLY A 136 9.79 13.70 -10.35
C GLY A 136 9.59 15.21 -10.11
N LEU A 137 9.66 15.65 -8.84
CA LEU A 137 9.65 17.07 -8.44
C LEU A 137 11.07 17.65 -8.28
N GLY A 138 12.12 16.86 -8.56
CA GLY A 138 13.52 17.24 -8.38
C GLY A 138 14.00 17.21 -6.94
N CYS A 139 13.22 16.68 -5.99
CA CYS A 139 13.61 16.53 -4.59
C CYS A 139 14.19 15.12 -4.36
N ARG A 140 15.48 15.04 -4.06
CA ARG A 140 16.23 13.79 -3.84
C ARG A 140 16.76 13.61 -2.41
N GLU A 141 16.30 14.37 -1.47
CA GLU A 141 16.73 14.28 -0.06
C GLU A 141 16.36 12.92 0.58
N TRP A 142 15.42 12.19 0.00
CA TRP A 142 15.05 10.85 0.40
C TRP A 142 16.11 9.78 0.04
N LEU A 143 16.98 10.06 -0.94
CA LEU A 143 18.03 9.15 -1.43
C LEU A 143 19.27 9.28 -0.55
N ASN A 144 19.26 8.69 0.61
CA ASN A 144 20.28 8.75 1.65
C ASN A 144 20.63 7.34 2.16
N ALA A 145 21.50 7.24 3.16
CA ALA A 145 21.91 5.95 3.72
C ALA A 145 20.74 5.14 4.26
N ASP A 146 19.82 5.79 5.00
CA ASP A 146 18.64 5.12 5.58
C ASP A 146 17.73 4.53 4.49
N PHE A 147 17.61 5.21 3.33
CA PHE A 147 16.91 4.67 2.18
C PHE A 147 17.57 3.37 1.68
N TYR A 148 18.89 3.36 1.49
CA TYR A 148 19.58 2.17 0.98
C TYR A 148 19.47 1.01 1.94
N ASP A 149 19.60 1.23 3.24
CA ASP A 149 19.44 0.20 4.27
C ASP A 149 18.00 -0.33 4.31
N ALA A 150 17.00 0.55 4.30
CA ALA A 150 15.60 0.16 4.22
C ALA A 150 15.26 -0.57 2.92
N PHE A 151 15.82 -0.14 1.79
CA PHE A 151 15.59 -0.78 0.50
C PHE A 151 16.17 -2.19 0.44
N ASP A 152 17.36 -2.43 1.03
CA ASP A 152 17.92 -3.78 1.17
C ASP A 152 17.03 -4.69 2.01
N VAL A 153 16.44 -4.16 3.07
CA VAL A 153 15.45 -4.87 3.88
C VAL A 153 14.19 -5.17 3.06
N ILE A 154 13.66 -4.19 2.31
CA ILE A 154 12.50 -4.38 1.42
C ILE A 154 12.77 -5.49 0.40
N LEU A 155 13.92 -5.47 -0.29
CA LEU A 155 14.29 -6.52 -1.24
C LEU A 155 14.36 -7.89 -0.55
N THR A 156 14.98 -7.96 0.62
CA THR A 156 15.15 -9.21 1.36
C THR A 156 13.80 -9.81 1.81
N ILE A 157 12.91 -8.97 2.32
CA ILE A 157 11.57 -9.40 2.75
C ILE A 157 10.73 -9.85 1.56
N THR A 158 10.70 -9.08 0.48
CA THR A 158 9.91 -9.43 -0.71
C THR A 158 10.41 -10.71 -1.37
N GLU A 159 11.73 -10.92 -1.49
CA GLU A 159 12.32 -12.17 -1.97
C GLU A 159 12.03 -13.36 -1.02
N THR A 160 11.96 -13.11 0.29
CA THR A 160 11.58 -14.12 1.28
C THR A 160 10.11 -14.50 1.14
N GLU A 161 9.24 -13.51 0.98
CA GLU A 161 7.81 -13.70 0.85
C GLU A 161 7.39 -14.26 -0.53
N GLN A 162 8.22 -14.19 -1.56
CA GLN A 162 8.01 -15.01 -2.77
C GLN A 162 8.05 -16.51 -2.46
N ARG A 163 8.81 -16.90 -1.43
CA ARG A 163 8.98 -18.27 -0.94
C ARG A 163 8.34 -18.48 0.43
N HIS A 164 7.19 -17.87 0.66
CA HIS A 164 6.51 -17.78 1.95
C HIS A 164 6.47 -19.12 2.72
N GLU A 165 6.04 -20.22 2.08
CA GLU A 165 5.91 -21.51 2.73
C GLU A 165 7.25 -22.09 3.22
N ALA A 166 8.32 -21.85 2.47
CA ALA A 166 9.64 -22.42 2.77
C ALA A 166 10.50 -21.49 3.63
N ALA A 167 10.39 -20.17 3.47
CA ALA A 167 11.37 -19.22 3.98
C ALA A 167 10.81 -18.20 4.99
N SER A 168 9.50 -17.88 4.96
CA SER A 168 8.96 -16.80 5.78
C SER A 168 8.90 -17.14 7.26
N PRO A 169 9.51 -16.32 8.13
CA PRO A 169 9.34 -16.41 9.58
C PRO A 169 8.05 -15.72 10.06
N TYR A 170 7.35 -15.00 9.19
CA TYR A 170 6.19 -14.20 9.57
C TYR A 170 5.07 -15.03 10.17
N ARG A 171 4.51 -14.51 11.25
CA ARG A 171 3.33 -15.05 11.94
C ARG A 171 2.51 -13.90 12.49
N PHE A 172 1.19 -14.07 12.42
CA PHE A 172 0.25 -13.14 13.06
C PHE A 172 -1.01 -13.88 13.51
N THR A 173 -1.42 -13.66 14.74
CA THR A 173 -2.73 -14.07 15.24
C THR A 173 -3.29 -13.02 16.19
N ARG A 174 -4.61 -12.81 16.14
CA ARG A 174 -5.38 -11.97 17.06
C ARG A 174 -6.46 -12.85 17.70
N PRO A 175 -6.20 -13.42 18.90
CA PRO A 175 -7.15 -14.29 19.60
C PRO A 175 -8.49 -13.63 19.82
N GLY A 176 -9.58 -14.36 19.54
CA GLY A 176 -10.94 -13.83 19.71
C GLY A 176 -11.44 -12.91 18.62
N ALA A 177 -10.59 -12.53 17.67
CA ALA A 177 -10.99 -11.71 16.53
C ALA A 177 -11.76 -12.53 15.46
N PRO A 178 -12.55 -11.86 14.59
CA PRO A 178 -13.11 -12.48 13.39
C PRO A 178 -12.01 -13.11 12.51
N THR A 179 -12.39 -14.08 11.68
CA THR A 179 -11.45 -14.74 10.76
C THR A 179 -10.84 -13.80 9.72
N SER A 180 -11.47 -12.68 9.44
CA SER A 180 -10.92 -11.60 8.59
C SER A 180 -9.81 -10.80 9.27
N ASP A 181 -9.69 -10.87 10.61
CA ASP A 181 -8.75 -10.05 11.37
C ASP A 181 -7.65 -10.86 12.06
N THR A 182 -7.49 -12.12 11.67
CA THR A 182 -6.47 -13.05 12.17
C THR A 182 -6.09 -14.08 11.10
N LEU A 183 -4.90 -14.65 11.22
CA LEU A 183 -4.45 -15.63 10.24
C LEU A 183 -4.70 -17.07 10.68
N THR A 184 -5.05 -17.91 9.72
CA THR A 184 -5.14 -19.37 9.86
C THR A 184 -3.77 -20.04 10.04
N ARG A 185 -3.73 -21.34 10.24
CA ARG A 185 -2.50 -22.16 10.28
C ARG A 185 -1.46 -21.64 11.29
N ALA A 186 -1.92 -21.35 12.51
CA ALA A 186 -1.07 -20.78 13.57
C ALA A 186 -0.34 -19.49 13.15
N GLY A 187 -1.05 -18.63 12.45
CA GLY A 187 -0.57 -17.31 12.04
C GLY A 187 0.21 -17.30 10.74
N ARG A 188 0.27 -18.39 9.98
CA ARG A 188 0.94 -18.43 8.66
C ARG A 188 0.09 -17.89 7.52
N GLY A 189 -1.23 -17.83 7.68
CA GLY A 189 -2.15 -17.47 6.61
C GLY A 189 -2.46 -18.65 5.65
N PRO A 190 -3.05 -18.38 4.47
CA PRO A 190 -3.40 -19.41 3.50
C PRO A 190 -2.16 -20.12 2.95
N ARG A 191 -2.38 -21.33 2.39
CA ARG A 191 -1.29 -22.02 1.66
C ARG A 191 -1.05 -21.35 0.33
N ALA A 192 0.22 -21.24 -0.05
CA ALA A 192 0.62 -20.70 -1.33
C ALA A 192 1.81 -21.47 -1.90
N ARG A 193 1.90 -21.57 -3.23
CA ARG A 193 3.05 -22.14 -3.93
C ARG A 193 3.80 -21.02 -4.64
N GLU A 194 5.11 -21.02 -4.49
CA GLU A 194 6.01 -20.11 -5.20
C GLU A 194 5.66 -20.01 -6.69
N CYS A 195 5.41 -18.81 -7.16
CA CYS A 195 4.97 -18.53 -8.53
C CYS A 195 5.45 -17.16 -9.04
N GLY A 196 6.50 -16.61 -8.43
CA GLY A 196 7.06 -15.30 -8.75
C GLY A 196 6.40 -14.12 -8.03
N LEU A 197 5.19 -14.31 -7.50
CA LEU A 197 4.46 -13.28 -6.75
C LEU A 197 4.94 -13.22 -5.30
N VAL A 198 4.82 -12.04 -4.69
CA VAL A 198 5.11 -11.79 -3.28
C VAL A 198 3.86 -12.04 -2.45
N PHE A 199 3.97 -12.90 -1.45
CA PHE A 199 2.89 -13.17 -0.49
C PHE A 199 2.65 -11.96 0.39
N GLN A 200 1.39 -11.65 0.65
CA GLN A 200 0.96 -10.76 1.72
C GLN A 200 -0.11 -11.44 2.58
N ALA A 201 -0.13 -11.14 3.85
CA ALA A 201 -1.02 -11.78 4.79
C ALA A 201 -2.37 -11.07 4.90
N PHE A 202 -2.35 -9.76 4.72
CA PHE A 202 -3.51 -8.88 4.82
C PHE A 202 -3.65 -8.01 3.57
N ARG A 203 -4.89 -7.65 3.26
CA ARG A 203 -5.28 -6.73 2.20
C ARG A 203 -5.07 -5.28 2.62
N PRO A 204 -5.11 -4.33 1.68
CA PRO A 204 -5.12 -2.90 2.01
C PRO A 204 -6.27 -2.46 2.93
N SER A 205 -7.30 -3.28 3.08
CA SER A 205 -8.43 -3.08 4.00
C SER A 205 -8.17 -3.61 5.43
N ASP A 206 -6.94 -4.07 5.72
CA ASP A 206 -6.58 -4.77 6.95
C ASP A 206 -7.23 -6.16 7.13
N ASP A 207 -7.99 -6.66 6.14
CA ASP A 207 -8.59 -7.99 6.16
C ASP A 207 -7.59 -9.06 5.70
N ALA A 208 -7.63 -10.23 6.34
CA ALA A 208 -6.78 -11.37 5.96
C ALA A 208 -7.01 -11.80 4.51
N CYS A 209 -5.94 -11.99 3.75
CA CYS A 209 -5.98 -12.56 2.42
C CYS A 209 -6.51 -14.01 2.47
N GLN A 210 -7.32 -14.38 1.48
CA GLN A 210 -7.82 -15.74 1.33
C GLN A 210 -6.83 -16.64 0.59
N LEU A 211 -6.10 -16.10 -0.39
CA LEU A 211 -5.19 -16.85 -1.25
C LEU A 211 -3.72 -16.40 -1.19
N GLY A 212 -3.41 -15.32 -0.51
CA GLY A 212 -2.06 -14.89 -0.16
C GLY A 212 -1.32 -14.05 -1.20
N PHE A 213 -1.54 -14.24 -2.50
CA PHE A 213 -0.95 -13.38 -3.53
C PHE A 213 -2.00 -12.39 -4.04
N ASN A 214 -1.98 -11.18 -3.51
CA ASN A 214 -2.85 -10.10 -3.97
C ASN A 214 -2.27 -9.49 -5.25
N ILE A 215 -3.05 -9.53 -6.35
CA ILE A 215 -2.59 -9.10 -7.67
C ILE A 215 -2.40 -7.61 -7.77
N PRO A 216 -3.34 -6.72 -7.34
CA PRO A 216 -3.10 -5.29 -7.41
C PRO A 216 -1.90 -4.82 -6.57
N GLY A 217 -1.66 -5.40 -5.40
CA GLY A 217 -0.47 -5.10 -4.58
C GLY A 217 0.84 -5.50 -5.26
N ASN A 218 0.89 -6.71 -5.85
CA ASN A 218 2.04 -7.18 -6.62
C ASN A 218 2.28 -6.33 -7.88
N ALA A 219 1.23 -5.99 -8.62
CA ALA A 219 1.33 -5.15 -9.81
C ALA A 219 1.86 -3.73 -9.46
N PHE A 220 1.40 -3.17 -8.35
CA PHE A 220 1.89 -1.89 -7.86
C PHE A 220 3.36 -1.95 -7.44
N LEU A 221 3.80 -3.01 -6.76
CA LEU A 221 5.20 -3.19 -6.44
C LEU A 221 6.07 -3.28 -7.70
N ALA A 222 5.73 -4.13 -8.67
CA ALA A 222 6.50 -4.29 -9.90
C ALA A 222 6.62 -2.96 -10.66
N SER A 223 5.51 -2.23 -10.82
CA SER A 223 5.50 -0.93 -11.51
C SER A 223 6.31 0.15 -10.77
N THR A 224 6.42 0.06 -9.43
CA THR A 224 7.23 0.97 -8.62
C THR A 224 8.72 0.61 -8.69
N LEU A 225 9.07 -0.68 -8.74
CA LEU A 225 10.46 -1.13 -8.82
C LEU A 225 11.14 -0.78 -10.15
N ARG A 226 10.42 -0.81 -11.27
CA ARG A 226 10.97 -0.52 -12.61
C ARG A 226 11.66 0.85 -12.71
N PRO A 227 11.02 1.97 -12.34
CA PRO A 227 11.66 3.29 -12.38
C PRO A 227 12.72 3.49 -11.29
N LEU A 228 12.72 2.71 -10.21
CA LEU A 228 13.78 2.76 -9.20
C LEU A 228 15.09 2.10 -9.67
N ALA A 229 15.01 1.02 -10.43
CA ALA A 229 16.17 0.24 -10.84
C ALA A 229 17.33 1.07 -11.45
N PRO A 230 17.11 2.05 -12.34
CA PRO A 230 18.19 2.88 -12.91
C PRO A 230 18.91 3.77 -11.89
N ILE A 231 18.32 4.05 -10.75
CA ILE A 231 18.87 4.95 -9.71
C ILE A 231 19.82 4.18 -8.79
N LEU A 232 19.72 2.85 -8.77
CA LEU A 232 20.43 1.97 -7.84
C LEU A 232 21.81 1.56 -8.39
N ASP A 233 22.70 1.16 -7.49
CA ASP A 233 23.95 0.46 -7.87
C ASP A 233 23.67 -0.89 -8.56
N SER A 234 24.72 -1.51 -9.09
CA SER A 234 24.62 -2.72 -9.93
C SER A 234 23.91 -3.88 -9.23
N ASP A 235 24.21 -4.11 -7.96
CA ASP A 235 23.73 -5.27 -7.22
C ASP A 235 22.26 -5.12 -6.83
N ARG A 236 21.88 -3.96 -6.26
CA ARG A 236 20.50 -3.63 -5.96
C ARG A 236 19.65 -3.59 -7.23
N ARG A 237 20.19 -3.00 -8.32
CA ARG A 237 19.52 -2.98 -9.63
C ARG A 237 19.19 -4.39 -10.11
N ALA A 238 20.19 -5.28 -10.13
CA ALA A 238 19.98 -6.65 -10.60
C ALA A 238 18.95 -7.42 -9.75
N ARG A 239 18.92 -7.24 -8.43
CA ARG A 239 17.89 -7.81 -7.56
C ARG A 239 16.51 -7.23 -7.89
N THR A 240 16.42 -5.91 -7.99
CA THR A 240 15.18 -5.18 -8.29
C THR A 240 14.57 -5.61 -9.62
N GLU A 241 15.38 -5.71 -10.67
CA GLU A 241 14.94 -6.13 -12.01
C GLU A 241 14.46 -7.59 -12.03
N ARG A 242 15.15 -8.49 -11.32
CA ARG A 242 14.72 -9.90 -11.18
C ARG A 242 13.41 -10.02 -10.43
N LEU A 243 13.27 -9.29 -9.31
CA LEU A 243 12.04 -9.28 -8.52
C LEU A 243 10.85 -8.76 -9.35
N ALA A 244 11.01 -7.61 -10.02
CA ALA A 244 9.96 -7.05 -10.87
C ALA A 244 9.57 -8.00 -12.00
N ALA A 245 10.55 -8.59 -12.71
CA ALA A 245 10.29 -9.56 -13.78
C ALA A 245 9.56 -10.82 -13.28
N GLY A 246 9.97 -11.34 -12.11
CA GLY A 246 9.29 -12.49 -11.48
C GLY A 246 7.83 -12.20 -11.14
N ILE A 247 7.55 -11.01 -10.61
CA ILE A 247 6.18 -10.57 -10.29
C ILE A 247 5.35 -10.43 -11.58
N GLU A 248 5.88 -9.77 -12.61
CA GLU A 248 5.19 -9.58 -13.89
C GLU A 248 4.85 -10.93 -14.55
N ASP A 249 5.79 -11.88 -14.55
CA ASP A 249 5.56 -13.24 -15.03
C ASP A 249 4.50 -13.96 -14.17
N GLY A 250 4.54 -13.82 -12.86
CA GLY A 250 3.56 -14.37 -11.94
C GLY A 250 2.16 -13.83 -12.20
N ILE A 251 2.01 -12.52 -12.42
CA ILE A 251 0.73 -11.90 -12.77
C ILE A 251 0.22 -12.44 -14.09
N ARG A 252 1.07 -12.51 -15.12
CA ARG A 252 0.71 -13.02 -16.44
C ARG A 252 0.27 -14.48 -16.38
N CYS A 253 0.96 -15.33 -15.63
CA CYS A 253 0.69 -16.78 -15.61
C CYS A 253 -0.42 -17.19 -14.66
N PHE A 254 -0.65 -16.46 -13.57
CA PHE A 254 -1.56 -16.85 -12.50
C PHE A 254 -2.64 -15.79 -12.19
N GLY A 255 -2.31 -14.51 -12.38
CA GLY A 255 -3.17 -13.39 -12.03
C GLY A 255 -4.06 -12.89 -13.15
N THR A 256 -3.92 -13.42 -14.38
CA THR A 256 -4.70 -13.03 -15.56
C THR A 256 -5.52 -14.19 -16.08
N ILE A 257 -6.80 -13.95 -16.35
CA ILE A 257 -7.68 -14.86 -17.07
C ILE A 257 -7.77 -14.37 -18.51
N GLU A 258 -7.57 -15.26 -19.48
CA GLU A 258 -7.51 -14.91 -20.91
C GLU A 258 -8.87 -15.01 -21.62
N ASP A 259 -9.73 -15.95 -21.22
CA ASP A 259 -10.98 -16.26 -21.91
C ASP A 259 -12.20 -15.85 -21.06
N PRO A 260 -13.24 -15.25 -21.66
CA PRO A 260 -13.40 -14.82 -23.06
C PRO A 260 -12.70 -13.48 -23.38
N GLU A 261 -12.23 -12.77 -22.37
CA GLU A 261 -11.60 -11.46 -22.49
C GLU A 261 -10.55 -11.30 -21.38
N PRO A 262 -9.30 -10.92 -21.71
CA PRO A 262 -8.24 -10.78 -20.71
C PRO A 262 -8.63 -9.84 -19.57
N HIS A 263 -8.56 -10.34 -18.33
CA HIS A 263 -8.84 -9.55 -17.14
C HIS A 263 -8.05 -10.05 -15.94
N LEU A 264 -7.83 -9.19 -14.95
CA LEU A 264 -7.07 -9.50 -13.74
C LEU A 264 -7.96 -10.12 -12.66
N LEU A 265 -7.39 -11.06 -11.93
CA LEU A 265 -7.90 -11.56 -10.66
C LEU A 265 -7.50 -10.63 -9.50
N TYR A 266 -8.11 -10.80 -8.33
CA TYR A 266 -7.75 -10.06 -7.13
C TYR A 266 -6.74 -10.81 -6.25
N GLU A 267 -6.96 -12.11 -6.01
CA GLU A 267 -6.02 -12.97 -5.29
C GLU A 267 -5.86 -14.32 -5.99
N VAL A 268 -4.64 -14.88 -5.85
CA VAL A 268 -4.29 -16.24 -6.28
C VAL A 268 -3.38 -16.91 -5.24
N ASP A 269 -3.17 -18.25 -5.36
CA ASP A 269 -2.33 -19.03 -4.45
C ASP A 269 -1.18 -19.78 -5.12
N GLY A 270 -1.08 -19.74 -6.45
CA GLY A 270 -0.13 -20.55 -7.23
C GLY A 270 -0.45 -22.05 -7.26
N LEU A 271 -1.55 -22.49 -6.63
CA LEU A 271 -2.03 -23.88 -6.57
C LEU A 271 -3.26 -24.12 -7.44
N GLY A 272 -3.81 -23.08 -8.07
CA GLY A 272 -5.01 -23.10 -8.88
C GLY A 272 -6.19 -22.37 -8.23
N GLY A 273 -6.04 -21.88 -7.00
CA GLY A 273 -7.00 -20.99 -6.36
C GLY A 273 -7.06 -19.63 -7.07
N GLN A 274 -8.26 -19.15 -7.33
CA GLN A 274 -8.53 -17.90 -8.03
C GLN A 274 -9.69 -17.18 -7.33
N LEU A 275 -9.48 -15.93 -6.97
CA LEU A 275 -10.50 -15.08 -6.37
C LEU A 275 -10.69 -13.83 -7.23
N PHE A 276 -11.90 -13.65 -7.73
CA PHE A 276 -12.32 -12.41 -8.36
C PHE A 276 -13.19 -11.60 -7.40
N MET A 277 -12.73 -10.45 -7.06
CA MET A 277 -13.40 -9.37 -6.32
C MET A 277 -12.63 -8.07 -6.57
N ASP A 278 -13.08 -6.98 -6.02
CA ASP A 278 -12.26 -5.81 -5.77
C ASP A 278 -12.69 -5.14 -4.48
N ASP A 279 -11.77 -4.41 -3.89
CA ASP A 279 -11.89 -3.68 -2.64
C ASP A 279 -11.65 -2.19 -2.90
N ALA A 280 -12.38 -1.32 -2.24
CA ALA A 280 -12.22 0.12 -2.40
C ALA A 280 -10.88 0.68 -1.89
N ASN A 281 -10.15 -0.10 -1.10
CA ASN A 281 -8.85 0.32 -0.56
C ASN A 281 -7.72 0.13 -1.58
N LEU A 282 -6.85 1.12 -1.72
CA LEU A 282 -5.69 1.07 -2.60
C LEU A 282 -4.52 0.28 -1.98
N PRO A 283 -3.83 -0.56 -2.77
CA PRO A 283 -4.04 -0.85 -4.19
C PRO A 283 -5.26 -1.75 -4.45
N SER A 284 -6.04 -1.40 -5.46
CA SER A 284 -7.21 -2.15 -5.94
C SER A 284 -7.14 -2.33 -7.44
N LEU A 285 -7.91 -3.28 -8.00
CA LEU A 285 -7.99 -3.47 -9.45
C LEU A 285 -8.52 -2.20 -10.15
N LEU A 286 -9.51 -1.55 -9.55
CA LEU A 286 -10.07 -0.32 -10.08
C LEU A 286 -9.08 0.86 -9.99
N GLY A 287 -8.20 0.83 -8.99
CA GLY A 287 -7.20 1.87 -8.71
C GLY A 287 -5.91 1.79 -9.53
N LEU A 288 -5.68 0.72 -10.32
CA LEU A 288 -4.41 0.51 -11.04
C LEU A 288 -3.98 1.70 -11.92
N PRO A 289 -4.87 2.39 -12.66
CA PRO A 289 -4.44 3.58 -13.42
C PRO A 289 -4.05 4.76 -12.53
N TYR A 290 -4.69 4.93 -11.39
CA TYR A 290 -4.33 5.99 -10.43
C TYR A 290 -2.93 5.77 -9.85
N LEU A 291 -2.54 4.50 -9.66
CA LEU A 291 -1.21 4.07 -9.21
C LEU A 291 -0.16 4.03 -10.33
N GLY A 292 -0.55 4.30 -11.59
CA GLY A 292 0.36 4.28 -12.72
C GLY A 292 0.76 2.88 -13.19
N VAL A 293 0.01 1.84 -12.80
CA VAL A 293 0.29 0.44 -13.14
C VAL A 293 -0.15 0.10 -14.57
N LEU A 294 -1.35 0.51 -14.94
CA LEU A 294 -1.92 0.32 -16.28
C LEU A 294 -2.45 1.64 -16.81
N ALA A 295 -2.50 1.79 -18.13
CA ALA A 295 -3.18 2.92 -18.75
C ALA A 295 -4.71 2.83 -18.53
N VAL A 296 -5.37 3.99 -18.47
CA VAL A 296 -6.84 4.05 -18.27
C VAL A 296 -7.62 3.44 -19.42
N ASP A 297 -7.02 3.34 -20.58
CA ASP A 297 -7.55 2.76 -21.82
C ASP A 297 -6.94 1.38 -22.16
N ASP A 298 -6.13 0.82 -21.27
CA ASP A 298 -5.59 -0.53 -21.41
C ASP A 298 -6.74 -1.56 -21.54
N PRO A 299 -6.71 -2.45 -22.54
CA PRO A 299 -7.78 -3.42 -22.77
C PRO A 299 -8.02 -4.36 -21.57
N VAL A 300 -6.95 -4.83 -20.91
CA VAL A 300 -7.05 -5.69 -19.72
C VAL A 300 -7.67 -4.92 -18.55
N TYR A 301 -7.27 -3.66 -18.36
CA TYR A 301 -7.90 -2.81 -17.36
C TYR A 301 -9.37 -2.57 -17.64
N LEU A 302 -9.74 -2.26 -18.89
CA LEU A 302 -11.12 -1.99 -19.25
C LEU A 302 -12.01 -3.23 -19.06
N ALA A 303 -11.51 -4.43 -19.39
CA ALA A 303 -12.20 -5.69 -19.13
C ALA A 303 -12.37 -5.94 -17.63
N THR A 304 -11.28 -5.80 -16.85
CA THR A 304 -11.29 -5.92 -15.39
C THR A 304 -12.29 -4.93 -14.77
N ARG A 305 -12.24 -3.65 -15.17
CA ARG A 305 -13.13 -2.60 -14.67
C ARG A 305 -14.61 -2.89 -14.93
N ARG A 306 -14.97 -3.43 -16.13
CA ARG A 306 -16.36 -3.80 -16.42
C ARG A 306 -16.87 -4.84 -15.42
N ARG A 307 -16.06 -5.85 -15.10
CA ARG A 307 -16.40 -6.93 -14.17
C ARG A 307 -16.44 -6.43 -12.72
N VAL A 308 -15.46 -5.61 -12.29
CA VAL A 308 -15.42 -5.00 -10.95
C VAL A 308 -16.67 -4.16 -10.69
N LEU A 309 -17.16 -3.45 -11.71
CA LEU A 309 -18.36 -2.61 -11.63
C LEU A 309 -19.64 -3.37 -12.06
N SER A 310 -19.70 -4.66 -11.78
CA SER A 310 -20.83 -5.55 -12.05
C SER A 310 -21.09 -6.49 -10.86
N PRO A 311 -22.21 -7.25 -10.86
CA PRO A 311 -22.50 -8.25 -9.82
C PRO A 311 -21.49 -9.40 -9.73
N GLU A 312 -20.54 -9.53 -10.64
CA GLU A 312 -19.42 -10.48 -10.52
C GLU A 312 -18.50 -10.13 -9.33
N ASN A 313 -18.41 -8.85 -9.00
CA ASN A 313 -17.74 -8.41 -7.78
C ASN A 313 -18.74 -8.43 -6.60
N PRO A 314 -18.55 -9.28 -5.57
CA PRO A 314 -19.47 -9.37 -4.43
C PRO A 314 -19.60 -8.08 -3.62
N TYR A 315 -18.66 -7.15 -3.77
CA TYR A 315 -18.64 -5.84 -3.10
C TYR A 315 -19.15 -4.71 -3.99
N PHE A 316 -19.63 -5.03 -5.20
CA PHE A 316 -20.29 -4.03 -6.03
C PHE A 316 -21.68 -3.72 -5.47
N VAL A 317 -21.96 -2.43 -5.34
CA VAL A 317 -23.24 -1.92 -4.83
C VAL A 317 -23.93 -1.13 -5.94
N ASP A 318 -25.11 -1.61 -6.37
CA ASP A 318 -25.98 -0.91 -7.31
C ASP A 318 -27.14 -0.25 -6.56
N GLY A 319 -26.82 0.80 -5.83
CA GLY A 319 -27.80 1.52 -5.01
C GLY A 319 -28.49 2.65 -5.79
N THR A 320 -29.67 3.03 -5.32
CA THR A 320 -30.48 4.12 -5.94
C THR A 320 -29.84 5.51 -5.82
N ARG A 321 -28.95 5.71 -4.88
CA ARG A 321 -28.26 7.00 -4.63
C ARG A 321 -26.79 6.98 -5.04
N LEU A 322 -26.13 5.86 -4.88
CA LEU A 322 -24.71 5.68 -5.20
C LEU A 322 -24.51 4.31 -5.82
N ARG A 323 -23.68 4.25 -6.84
CA ARG A 323 -23.22 3.03 -7.48
C ARG A 323 -21.68 3.00 -7.39
N GLY A 324 -21.12 1.88 -6.93
CA GLY A 324 -19.67 1.77 -6.74
C GLY A 324 -19.29 0.49 -6.02
N ILE A 325 -18.06 0.43 -5.54
CA ILE A 325 -17.57 -0.71 -4.77
C ILE A 325 -17.51 -0.37 -3.28
N GLY A 326 -17.75 -1.38 -2.46
CA GLY A 326 -17.54 -1.37 -1.03
C GLY A 326 -16.26 -2.09 -0.65
N SER A 327 -16.22 -2.59 0.57
CA SER A 327 -15.09 -3.37 1.11
C SER A 327 -15.63 -4.48 2.02
N PRO A 328 -14.96 -5.63 2.13
CA PRO A 328 -15.27 -6.61 3.17
C PRO A 328 -15.17 -6.01 4.59
N HIS A 329 -14.40 -4.95 4.74
CA HIS A 329 -14.21 -4.21 6.00
C HIS A 329 -15.42 -3.36 6.41
N THR A 330 -16.39 -3.16 5.53
CA THR A 330 -17.60 -2.36 5.78
C THR A 330 -18.86 -3.21 5.83
N LEU A 331 -19.94 -2.64 6.39
CA LEU A 331 -21.23 -3.31 6.36
C LEU A 331 -21.68 -3.54 4.91
N PRO A 332 -22.32 -4.71 4.62
CA PRO A 332 -22.83 -5.03 3.29
C PRO A 332 -23.74 -3.92 2.72
N GLY A 333 -23.66 -3.72 1.40
CA GLY A 333 -24.49 -2.75 0.68
C GLY A 333 -24.08 -1.29 0.84
N ARG A 334 -22.88 -1.04 1.37
CA ARG A 334 -22.32 0.32 1.46
C ARG A 334 -21.21 0.50 0.43
N VAL A 335 -21.28 1.59 -0.30
CA VAL A 335 -20.16 2.08 -1.13
C VAL A 335 -19.14 2.73 -0.20
N TRP A 336 -17.88 2.43 -0.40
CA TRP A 336 -16.77 3.15 0.22
C TRP A 336 -16.36 4.28 -0.73
N PRO A 337 -16.57 5.54 -0.36
CA PRO A 337 -16.31 6.69 -1.22
C PRO A 337 -14.82 7.00 -1.36
#